data_acee09ca5d8ddaa86b72a32ec2bbf5f0
#
_entry.id   acee09ca5d8ddaa86b72a32ec2bbf5f0
#
_cell.length_a   1.000
_cell.length_b   1.000
_cell.length_c   1.000
_cell.angle_alpha   90.00
_cell.angle_beta   90.00
_cell.angle_gamma   90.00
#
_symmetry.space_group_name_H-M   'P 1'
#
loop_
_entity.id
_entity.type
_entity.pdbx_description
1 polymer ?
#
loop_
_entity_poly.entity_id
_entity_poly.type
_entity_poly.pdbx_seq_one_letter_code
_entity_poly.pdbx_strand_id
1 'polypeptide(L)'
;QGGTHDVTMTTGYGNQYVRIWIDFNDDYAYTVDELVLDNYIIAQGSGSGTYTETTQIIIPADAPLGEHSMRVKTNWNAGVPDDACEVTTYGETEDYMVNVVTSLGFGENELSNSQFKIYSADNDNFTIKLTTDYNDLITFSLYDINGKILVFNNIEKTNSSNYIYDLDMSYAAAGVYLVKMGNSTIGYKTGRIIVK
;
A
#
# COMPACT_ATOMS: atom_id res chain seq x y z
N GLN A 1 -6.86 -0.26 -4.54
CA GLN A 1 -7.41 1.09 -4.77
C GLN A 1 -6.54 2.15 -4.11
N GLY A 2 -6.41 3.34 -4.73
CA GLY A 2 -5.76 4.52 -4.16
C GLY A 2 -4.28 4.36 -3.83
N GLY A 3 -3.64 3.31 -4.28
CA GLY A 3 -2.24 3.00 -3.96
C GLY A 3 -1.28 3.30 -5.10
N THR A 4 -0.03 3.55 -4.73
CA THR A 4 1.09 3.62 -5.67
C THR A 4 1.81 2.27 -5.65
N HIS A 5 2.09 1.72 -6.83
CA HIS A 5 2.70 0.41 -6.99
C HIS A 5 3.93 0.49 -7.89
N ASP A 6 4.99 -0.19 -7.50
CA ASP A 6 6.19 -0.31 -8.32
C ASP A 6 5.94 -1.31 -9.44
N VAL A 7 6.30 -0.92 -10.67
CA VAL A 7 6.31 -1.77 -11.85
C VAL A 7 7.74 -1.87 -12.36
N THR A 8 8.24 -3.09 -12.44
CA THR A 8 9.58 -3.37 -12.96
C THR A 8 9.46 -3.98 -14.35
N MET A 9 10.13 -3.37 -15.30
CA MET A 9 10.09 -3.73 -16.72
C MET A 9 11.50 -4.04 -17.23
N THR A 10 11.63 -5.06 -18.06
CA THR A 10 12.91 -5.45 -18.69
C THR A 10 12.76 -5.46 -20.19
N THR A 11 13.68 -4.79 -20.89
CA THR A 11 13.73 -4.74 -22.35
C THR A 11 15.09 -5.13 -22.89
N GLY A 12 15.12 -5.63 -24.14
CA GLY A 12 16.35 -5.99 -24.85
C GLY A 12 17.00 -4.83 -25.62
N TYR A 13 16.40 -3.62 -25.55
CA TYR A 13 16.85 -2.43 -26.28
C TYR A 13 16.50 -1.17 -25.48
N GLY A 14 17.37 -0.17 -25.48
CA GLY A 14 17.09 1.13 -24.90
C GLY A 14 16.16 1.98 -25.77
N ASN A 15 15.81 3.17 -25.27
CA ASN A 15 14.80 4.05 -25.89
C ASN A 15 13.43 3.38 -26.10
N GLN A 16 13.03 2.45 -25.25
CA GLN A 16 11.70 1.85 -25.27
C GLN A 16 10.72 2.76 -24.53
N TYR A 17 9.76 3.28 -25.25
CA TYR A 17 8.60 3.96 -24.70
C TYR A 17 7.60 2.92 -24.24
N VAL A 18 7.02 3.10 -23.07
CA VAL A 18 6.07 2.15 -22.49
C VAL A 18 4.81 2.88 -22.05
N ARG A 19 3.66 2.32 -22.39
CA ARG A 19 2.35 2.67 -21.85
C ARG A 19 1.73 1.46 -21.16
N ILE A 20 0.98 1.71 -20.09
CA ILE A 20 0.22 0.69 -19.38
C ILE A 20 -1.19 1.19 -19.17
N TRP A 21 -2.17 0.38 -19.56
CA TRP A 21 -3.59 0.58 -19.31
C TRP A 21 -4.13 -0.54 -18.42
N ILE A 22 -5.14 -0.23 -17.62
CA ILE A 22 -5.94 -1.22 -16.90
C ILE A 22 -7.40 -0.95 -17.22
N ASP A 23 -8.07 -1.94 -17.83
CA ASP A 23 -9.49 -1.89 -18.19
C ASP A 23 -10.34 -1.98 -16.92
N PHE A 24 -10.55 -0.85 -16.26
CA PHE A 24 -11.26 -0.80 -14.97
C PHE A 24 -12.76 -1.00 -15.10
N ASN A 25 -13.32 -0.79 -16.28
CA ASN A 25 -14.76 -0.92 -16.51
C ASN A 25 -15.15 -2.24 -17.19
N ASP A 26 -14.15 -3.08 -17.54
CA ASP A 26 -14.27 -4.40 -18.14
C ASP A 26 -15.05 -4.39 -19.47
N ASP A 27 -14.93 -3.30 -20.26
CA ASP A 27 -15.58 -3.16 -21.56
C ASP A 27 -14.72 -3.64 -22.75
N TYR A 28 -13.51 -4.14 -22.45
CA TYR A 28 -12.50 -4.63 -23.40
C TYR A 28 -11.94 -3.55 -24.34
N ALA A 29 -12.13 -2.28 -24.00
CA ALA A 29 -11.44 -1.16 -24.62
C ALA A 29 -10.46 -0.54 -23.63
N TYR A 30 -9.38 0.07 -24.13
CA TYR A 30 -8.40 0.76 -23.28
C TYR A 30 -8.43 2.24 -23.61
N THR A 31 -8.97 3.03 -22.70
CA THR A 31 -9.19 4.46 -22.88
C THR A 31 -8.13 5.30 -22.16
N VAL A 32 -8.13 6.61 -22.40
CA VAL A 32 -7.22 7.54 -21.72
C VAL A 32 -7.46 7.58 -20.21
N ASP A 33 -8.68 7.33 -19.75
CA ASP A 33 -9.02 7.34 -18.30
C ASP A 33 -8.52 6.08 -17.59
N GLU A 34 -8.09 5.08 -18.35
CA GLU A 34 -7.53 3.81 -17.89
C GLU A 34 -6.01 3.73 -18.03
N LEU A 35 -5.39 4.79 -18.54
CA LEU A 35 -3.96 4.89 -18.70
C LEU A 35 -3.29 5.17 -17.37
N VAL A 36 -2.55 4.18 -16.83
CA VAL A 36 -1.85 4.26 -15.54
C VAL A 36 -0.36 4.57 -15.67
N LEU A 37 0.21 4.42 -16.87
CA LEU A 37 1.58 4.84 -17.21
C LEU A 37 1.61 5.39 -18.64
N ASP A 38 2.07 6.63 -18.79
CA ASP A 38 2.14 7.31 -20.09
C ASP A 38 3.59 7.50 -20.56
N ASN A 39 3.94 6.81 -21.66
CA ASN A 39 5.19 6.98 -22.41
C ASN A 39 6.46 7.07 -21.53
N TYR A 40 6.56 6.23 -20.51
CA TYR A 40 7.79 6.06 -19.75
C TYR A 40 8.89 5.55 -20.68
N ILE A 41 10.12 6.09 -20.59
CA ILE A 41 11.22 5.73 -21.47
C ILE A 41 12.26 4.90 -20.71
N ILE A 42 12.39 3.63 -21.07
CA ILE A 42 13.41 2.75 -20.51
C ILE A 42 14.75 3.00 -21.23
N ALA A 43 15.82 3.15 -20.47
CA ALA A 43 17.21 3.30 -20.94
C ALA A 43 17.36 4.34 -22.06
N GLN A 44 16.90 5.56 -21.80
CA GLN A 44 16.96 6.67 -22.74
C GLN A 44 18.40 6.90 -23.23
N GLY A 45 18.55 7.02 -24.56
CA GLY A 45 19.87 7.24 -25.18
C GLY A 45 20.72 5.99 -25.34
N SER A 46 20.22 4.82 -24.93
CA SER A 46 20.93 3.54 -25.02
C SER A 46 20.50 2.73 -26.25
N GLY A 47 21.40 1.85 -26.73
CA GLY A 47 21.15 0.98 -27.86
C GLY A 47 20.77 -0.44 -27.43
N SER A 48 21.37 -1.44 -28.09
CA SER A 48 21.18 -2.86 -27.78
C SER A 48 21.73 -3.21 -26.40
N GLY A 49 20.99 -3.95 -25.59
CA GLY A 49 21.37 -4.37 -24.24
C GLY A 49 20.13 -4.72 -23.42
N THR A 50 20.31 -5.47 -22.32
CA THR A 50 19.23 -5.78 -21.40
C THR A 50 19.14 -4.67 -20.34
N TYR A 51 18.00 -4.02 -20.25
CA TYR A 51 17.75 -2.93 -19.34
C TYR A 51 16.55 -3.24 -18.48
N THR A 52 16.73 -3.13 -17.17
CA THR A 52 15.65 -3.31 -16.17
C THR A 52 15.49 -2.02 -15.40
N GLU A 53 14.30 -1.46 -15.43
CA GLU A 53 13.96 -0.24 -14.69
C GLU A 53 12.65 -0.43 -13.94
N THR A 54 12.55 0.28 -12.81
CA THR A 54 11.35 0.32 -11.98
C THR A 54 10.79 1.72 -11.99
N THR A 55 9.49 1.83 -12.23
CA THR A 55 8.72 3.06 -12.13
C THR A 55 7.45 2.82 -11.32
N GLN A 56 6.67 3.85 -11.08
CA GLN A 56 5.46 3.76 -10.28
C GLN A 56 4.23 4.02 -11.12
N ILE A 57 3.19 3.25 -10.87
CA ILE A 57 1.82 3.49 -11.34
C ILE A 57 0.92 3.81 -10.15
N ILE A 58 -0.12 4.59 -10.40
CA ILE A 58 -1.13 4.94 -9.39
C ILE A 58 -2.44 4.28 -9.79
N ILE A 59 -3.00 3.48 -8.89
CA ILE A 59 -4.34 2.92 -9.07
C ILE A 59 -5.36 3.92 -8.50
N PRO A 60 -6.38 4.33 -9.27
CA PRO A 60 -7.40 5.27 -8.80
C PRO A 60 -8.04 4.83 -7.49
N ALA A 61 -8.41 5.78 -6.64
CA ALA A 61 -9.04 5.48 -5.35
C ALA A 61 -10.45 4.89 -5.50
N ASP A 62 -11.08 5.16 -6.59
CA ASP A 62 -12.41 4.68 -7.00
C ASP A 62 -12.36 3.53 -8.01
N ALA A 63 -11.17 3.01 -8.36
CA ALA A 63 -11.04 1.87 -9.25
C ALA A 63 -11.90 0.70 -8.74
N PRO A 64 -12.71 0.03 -9.58
CA PRO A 64 -13.48 -1.13 -9.18
C PRO A 64 -12.59 -2.24 -8.59
N LEU A 65 -13.14 -2.99 -7.64
CA LEU A 65 -12.46 -4.15 -7.07
C LEU A 65 -12.67 -5.37 -7.94
N GLY A 66 -11.65 -6.19 -8.07
CA GLY A 66 -11.73 -7.44 -8.80
C GLY A 66 -10.58 -7.63 -9.78
N GLU A 67 -10.76 -8.61 -10.65
CA GLU A 67 -9.80 -8.91 -11.72
C GLU A 67 -10.11 -8.05 -12.94
N HIS A 68 -9.10 -7.33 -13.44
CA HIS A 68 -9.17 -6.48 -14.62
C HIS A 68 -8.08 -6.84 -15.62
N SER A 69 -8.34 -6.63 -16.90
CA SER A 69 -7.33 -6.77 -17.95
C SER A 69 -6.36 -5.61 -17.90
N MET A 70 -5.06 -5.90 -17.99
CA MET A 70 -4.01 -4.89 -18.09
C MET A 70 -3.24 -5.10 -19.38
N ARG A 71 -3.04 -4.04 -20.15
CA ARG A 71 -2.23 -4.05 -21.36
C ARG A 71 -0.97 -3.23 -21.15
N VAL A 72 0.17 -3.85 -21.42
CA VAL A 72 1.48 -3.20 -21.50
C VAL A 72 1.90 -3.16 -22.96
N LYS A 73 2.25 -1.98 -23.44
CA LYS A 73 2.68 -1.80 -24.82
C LYS A 73 3.96 -1.01 -24.90
N THR A 74 4.86 -1.43 -25.76
CA THR A 74 6.11 -0.74 -26.03
C THR A 74 6.19 -0.23 -27.45
N ASN A 75 7.05 0.79 -27.66
CA ASN A 75 7.45 1.24 -28.98
C ASN A 75 8.89 1.77 -28.93
N TRP A 76 9.73 1.31 -29.84
CA TRP A 76 11.12 1.74 -29.86
C TRP A 76 11.26 3.11 -30.53
N ASN A 77 12.01 3.99 -29.86
CA ASN A 77 12.45 5.31 -30.35
C ASN A 77 11.32 6.27 -30.77
N ALA A 78 10.08 5.95 -30.40
CA ALA A 78 8.90 6.81 -30.61
C ALA A 78 7.86 6.50 -29.53
N GLY A 79 6.98 7.48 -29.24
CA GLY A 79 5.89 7.25 -28.30
C GLY A 79 4.99 6.08 -28.70
N VAL A 80 4.47 5.39 -27.71
CA VAL A 80 3.39 4.40 -27.91
C VAL A 80 2.14 5.15 -28.34
N PRO A 81 1.42 4.72 -29.39
CA PRO A 81 0.17 5.35 -29.81
C PRO A 81 -0.88 5.45 -28.71
N ASP A 82 -1.78 6.45 -28.84
CA ASP A 82 -2.90 6.62 -27.90
C ASP A 82 -3.92 5.48 -28.00
N ASP A 83 -4.09 4.93 -29.19
CA ASP A 83 -4.88 3.71 -29.40
C ASP A 83 -4.06 2.49 -28.97
N ALA A 84 -4.49 1.85 -27.89
CA ALA A 84 -3.84 0.66 -27.35
C ALA A 84 -3.88 -0.54 -28.33
N CYS A 85 -4.71 -0.51 -29.37
CA CYS A 85 -4.84 -1.53 -30.41
C CYS A 85 -4.02 -1.22 -31.67
N GLU A 86 -3.52 0.02 -31.84
CA GLU A 86 -2.70 0.38 -33.00
C GLU A 86 -1.38 -0.38 -33.01
N VAL A 87 -0.99 -0.91 -34.15
CA VAL A 87 0.24 -1.72 -34.30
C VAL A 87 1.46 -0.82 -34.26
N THR A 88 2.46 -1.18 -33.44
CA THR A 88 3.80 -0.56 -33.42
C THR A 88 4.78 -1.40 -34.25
N THR A 89 5.67 -0.74 -35.00
CA THR A 89 6.60 -1.45 -35.88
C THR A 89 7.71 -2.18 -35.10
N TYR A 90 8.18 -1.60 -34.01
CA TYR A 90 9.28 -2.11 -33.18
C TYR A 90 8.87 -2.06 -31.70
N GLY A 91 7.83 -2.76 -31.35
CA GLY A 91 7.33 -2.84 -30.00
C GLY A 91 6.66 -4.19 -29.74
N GLU A 92 6.28 -4.38 -28.51
CA GLU A 92 5.56 -5.56 -28.06
C GLU A 92 4.25 -5.10 -27.39
N THR A 93 3.27 -5.99 -27.37
CA THR A 93 2.04 -5.83 -26.62
C THR A 93 1.85 -7.08 -25.79
N GLU A 94 1.70 -6.90 -24.48
CA GLU A 94 1.49 -7.99 -23.54
C GLU A 94 0.25 -7.69 -22.72
N ASP A 95 -0.61 -8.70 -22.57
CA ASP A 95 -1.84 -8.61 -21.78
C ASP A 95 -1.71 -9.47 -20.53
N TYR A 96 -2.10 -8.91 -19.39
CA TYR A 96 -2.05 -9.51 -18.07
C TYR A 96 -3.41 -9.39 -17.39
N MET A 97 -3.63 -10.20 -16.37
CA MET A 97 -4.71 -9.99 -15.41
C MET A 97 -4.15 -9.37 -14.13
N VAL A 98 -4.76 -8.32 -13.65
CA VAL A 98 -4.45 -7.67 -12.37
C VAL A 98 -5.66 -7.76 -11.45
N ASN A 99 -5.42 -7.95 -10.16
CA ASN A 99 -6.49 -7.97 -9.18
C ASN A 99 -6.43 -6.69 -8.33
N VAL A 100 -7.41 -5.81 -8.54
CA VAL A 100 -7.57 -4.60 -7.73
C VAL A 100 -8.27 -4.97 -6.43
N VAL A 101 -7.54 -4.87 -5.34
CA VAL A 101 -8.07 -5.10 -3.99
C VAL A 101 -8.25 -3.77 -3.26
N THR A 102 -9.11 -3.75 -2.24
CA THR A 102 -9.10 -2.64 -1.30
C THR A 102 -7.67 -2.44 -0.84
N SER A 103 -7.14 -1.22 -0.91
CA SER A 103 -5.93 -0.96 -0.16
C SER A 103 -6.24 -1.41 1.27
N LEU A 104 -5.49 -2.37 1.76
CA LEU A 104 -5.43 -2.58 3.21
C LEU A 104 -4.74 -1.31 3.70
N GLY A 105 -5.57 -0.26 3.85
CA GLY A 105 -5.09 1.07 4.12
C GLY A 105 -4.24 1.05 5.38
N PHE A 106 -2.96 0.98 5.20
CA PHE A 106 -2.11 1.80 6.01
C PHE A 106 -2.33 3.20 5.47
N GLY A 107 -3.35 3.86 5.99
CA GLY A 107 -3.50 5.29 5.79
C GLY A 107 -2.20 5.92 6.24
N GLU A 108 -1.27 6.10 5.31
CA GLU A 108 0.04 6.68 5.60
C GLU A 108 -0.08 8.10 6.11
N ASN A 109 -1.28 8.70 6.08
CA ASN A 109 -1.37 10.14 6.18
C ASN A 109 -1.93 10.69 7.50
N GLU A 110 -2.80 10.00 8.21
CA GLU A 110 -3.30 10.57 9.47
C GLU A 110 -2.48 10.18 10.71
N LEU A 111 -1.79 9.04 10.66
CA LEU A 111 -0.85 8.65 11.72
C LEU A 111 0.63 8.95 11.39
N SER A 112 0.98 9.51 10.22
CA SER A 112 2.37 9.84 9.86
C SER A 112 3.02 10.79 10.87
N ASN A 113 2.28 11.79 11.33
CA ASN A 113 2.73 12.77 12.35
C ASN A 113 2.36 12.34 13.77
N SER A 114 1.78 11.15 13.98
CA SER A 114 1.39 10.66 15.28
C SER A 114 2.58 10.07 16.05
N GLN A 115 2.55 10.18 17.36
CA GLN A 115 3.52 9.54 18.25
C GLN A 115 2.87 8.32 18.90
N PHE A 116 3.49 7.16 18.73
CA PHE A 116 3.10 5.94 19.42
C PHE A 116 4.19 5.53 20.40
N LYS A 117 3.84 5.45 21.68
CA LYS A 117 4.79 5.15 22.75
C LYS A 117 4.23 4.08 23.67
N ILE A 118 5.10 3.22 24.14
CA ILE A 118 4.82 2.20 25.16
C ILE A 118 5.73 2.47 26.32
N TYR A 119 5.14 2.62 27.49
CA TYR A 119 5.84 2.78 28.76
C TYR A 119 5.60 1.54 29.60
N SER A 120 6.60 1.12 30.34
CA SER A 120 6.46 0.09 31.38
C SER A 120 6.86 0.69 32.72
N ALA A 121 5.97 0.60 33.67
CA ALA A 121 6.27 0.99 35.07
C ALA A 121 6.99 -0.13 35.80
N ASP A 122 6.70 -1.37 35.46
CA ASP A 122 7.29 -2.62 35.88
C ASP A 122 7.21 -3.65 34.77
N ASN A 123 7.52 -4.93 35.00
CA ASN A 123 7.52 -5.95 33.98
C ASN A 123 6.11 -6.36 33.52
N ASP A 124 5.06 -5.99 34.24
CA ASP A 124 3.70 -6.51 34.09
C ASP A 124 2.69 -5.42 33.70
N ASN A 125 3.00 -4.14 33.99
CA ASN A 125 2.09 -3.03 33.70
C ASN A 125 2.65 -2.13 32.60
N PHE A 126 1.83 -1.90 31.59
CA PHE A 126 2.18 -1.12 30.39
C PHE A 126 1.15 -0.03 30.14
N THR A 127 1.63 1.18 29.87
CA THR A 127 0.79 2.27 29.34
C THR A 127 1.10 2.47 27.87
N ILE A 128 0.11 2.28 27.02
CA ILE A 128 0.20 2.45 25.59
C ILE A 128 -0.46 3.78 25.23
N LYS A 129 0.29 4.67 24.58
CA LYS A 129 -0.14 6.02 24.24
C LYS A 129 -0.02 6.27 22.74
N LEU A 130 -1.09 6.71 22.11
CA LEU A 130 -1.13 7.25 20.77
C LEU A 130 -1.50 8.73 20.82
N THR A 131 -0.62 9.59 20.30
CA THR A 131 -0.86 11.03 20.18
C THR A 131 -1.18 11.35 18.72
N THR A 132 -2.36 11.90 18.45
CA THR A 132 -2.86 12.22 17.10
C THR A 132 -3.95 13.28 17.16
N ASP A 133 -4.15 14.02 16.08
CA ASP A 133 -5.23 15.00 15.93
C ASP A 133 -6.59 14.34 15.63
N TYR A 134 -6.63 13.06 15.28
CA TYR A 134 -7.86 12.30 15.06
C TYR A 134 -8.72 12.28 16.32
N ASN A 135 -10.06 12.42 16.17
CA ASN A 135 -10.98 12.65 17.31
C ASN A 135 -12.03 11.56 17.53
N ASP A 136 -12.22 10.64 16.58
CA ASP A 136 -13.22 9.58 16.73
C ASP A 136 -12.64 8.35 17.44
N LEU A 137 -13.50 7.37 17.71
CA LEU A 137 -13.14 6.10 18.33
C LEU A 137 -12.03 5.38 17.57
N ILE A 138 -11.06 4.86 18.31
CA ILE A 138 -10.06 3.92 17.80
C ILE A 138 -10.15 2.60 18.55
N THR A 139 -9.49 1.57 18.02
CA THR A 139 -9.38 0.27 18.67
C THR A 139 -8.02 0.09 19.31
N PHE A 140 -7.98 -0.58 20.46
CA PHE A 140 -6.80 -1.19 21.04
C PHE A 140 -6.93 -2.71 20.90
N SER A 141 -5.87 -3.37 20.46
CA SER A 141 -5.82 -4.83 20.36
C SER A 141 -4.47 -5.36 20.88
N LEU A 142 -4.53 -6.45 21.62
CA LEU A 142 -3.38 -7.21 22.07
C LEU A 142 -3.41 -8.59 21.42
N TYR A 143 -2.28 -9.03 20.90
CA TYR A 143 -2.10 -10.33 20.24
C TYR A 143 -0.97 -11.11 20.90
N ASP A 144 -1.11 -12.42 20.93
CA ASP A 144 0.02 -13.32 21.13
C ASP A 144 0.88 -13.45 19.86
N ILE A 145 1.99 -14.18 19.94
CA ILE A 145 2.90 -14.39 18.80
C ILE A 145 2.29 -15.19 17.65
N ASN A 146 1.17 -15.90 17.87
CA ASN A 146 0.44 -16.67 16.87
C ASN A 146 -0.64 -15.82 16.18
N GLY A 147 -0.79 -14.54 16.56
CA GLY A 147 -1.80 -13.63 16.04
C GLY A 147 -3.18 -13.78 16.67
N LYS A 148 -3.31 -14.57 17.76
CA LYS A 148 -4.56 -14.67 18.52
C LYS A 148 -4.81 -13.38 19.28
N ILE A 149 -6.03 -12.83 19.14
CA ILE A 149 -6.46 -11.66 19.91
C ILE A 149 -6.70 -12.07 21.36
N LEU A 150 -6.05 -11.41 22.28
CA LEU A 150 -6.19 -11.59 23.72
C LEU A 150 -7.05 -10.48 24.35
N VAL A 151 -6.90 -9.26 23.87
CA VAL A 151 -7.68 -8.09 24.30
C VAL A 151 -8.14 -7.31 23.07
N PHE A 152 -9.37 -6.83 23.09
CA PHE A 152 -9.92 -5.94 22.07
C PHE A 152 -10.87 -4.93 22.73
N ASN A 153 -10.56 -3.64 22.63
CA ASN A 153 -11.37 -2.57 23.18
C ASN A 153 -11.45 -1.38 22.23
N ASN A 154 -12.60 -0.73 22.21
CA ASN A 154 -12.73 0.61 21.63
C ASN A 154 -12.31 1.62 22.70
N ILE A 155 -11.53 2.61 22.31
CA ILE A 155 -11.03 3.65 23.21
C ILE A 155 -11.32 5.04 22.63
N GLU A 156 -11.70 5.93 23.53
CA GLU A 156 -11.90 7.35 23.29
C GLU A 156 -10.63 8.14 23.66
N LYS A 157 -10.52 9.35 23.12
CA LYS A 157 -9.45 10.25 23.58
C LYS A 157 -9.58 10.52 25.08
N THR A 158 -8.46 10.40 25.79
CA THR A 158 -8.34 10.75 27.19
C THR A 158 -8.26 12.27 27.38
N ASN A 159 -7.72 12.99 26.37
CA ASN A 159 -7.62 14.45 26.32
C ASN A 159 -7.54 14.91 24.84
N SER A 160 -7.35 16.20 24.59
CA SER A 160 -7.38 16.79 23.24
C SER A 160 -6.46 16.15 22.20
N SER A 161 -5.45 15.38 22.63
CA SER A 161 -4.43 14.86 21.70
C SER A 161 -4.10 13.38 21.90
N ASN A 162 -4.55 12.74 22.98
CA ASN A 162 -4.03 11.43 23.36
C ASN A 162 -5.12 10.38 23.55
N TYR A 163 -4.86 9.19 23.00
CA TYR A 163 -5.48 7.93 23.37
C TYR A 163 -4.53 7.19 24.30
N ILE A 164 -5.01 6.75 25.46
CA ILE A 164 -4.21 6.05 26.45
C ILE A 164 -4.92 4.75 26.81
N TYR A 165 -4.16 3.66 26.84
CA TYR A 165 -4.62 2.37 27.31
C TYR A 165 -3.64 1.81 28.32
N ASP A 166 -4.12 1.58 29.55
CA ASP A 166 -3.36 0.93 30.59
C ASP A 166 -3.65 -0.57 30.55
N LEU A 167 -2.59 -1.35 30.40
CA LEU A 167 -2.62 -2.79 30.20
C LEU A 167 -1.93 -3.49 31.36
N ASP A 168 -2.70 -4.27 32.11
CA ASP A 168 -2.19 -5.18 33.14
C ASP A 168 -1.93 -6.56 32.53
N MET A 169 -0.70 -7.02 32.59
CA MET A 169 -0.24 -8.31 32.08
C MET A 169 0.23 -9.24 33.21
N SER A 170 -0.07 -8.94 34.47
CA SER A 170 0.37 -9.73 35.63
C SER A 170 -0.10 -11.19 35.61
N TYR A 171 -1.14 -11.49 34.87
CA TYR A 171 -1.69 -12.84 34.69
C TYR A 171 -1.21 -13.52 33.38
N ALA A 172 -0.44 -12.82 32.56
CA ALA A 172 0.03 -13.35 31.29
C ALA A 172 1.30 -14.19 31.46
N ALA A 173 1.49 -15.17 30.59
CA ALA A 173 2.73 -15.92 30.55
C ALA A 173 3.89 -15.03 30.09
N ALA A 174 5.09 -15.30 30.57
CA ALA A 174 6.29 -14.66 30.03
C ALA A 174 6.39 -14.88 28.54
N GLY A 175 6.65 -13.83 27.79
CA GLY A 175 6.67 -13.90 26.34
C GLY A 175 6.61 -12.55 25.64
N VAL A 176 6.50 -12.63 24.30
CA VAL A 176 6.37 -11.47 23.41
C VAL A 176 4.91 -11.32 22.98
N TYR A 177 4.40 -10.12 23.09
CA TYR A 177 3.05 -9.75 22.69
C TYR A 177 3.09 -8.54 21.76
N LEU A 178 2.12 -8.44 20.87
CA LEU A 178 1.97 -7.32 19.95
C LEU A 178 0.76 -6.48 20.35
N VAL A 179 0.95 -5.19 20.45
CA VAL A 179 -0.12 -4.21 20.66
C VAL A 179 -0.39 -3.44 19.38
N LYS A 180 -1.65 -3.12 19.11
CA LYS A 180 -2.11 -2.39 17.93
C LYS A 180 -3.15 -1.35 18.35
N MET A 181 -2.95 -0.09 17.94
CA MET A 181 -3.91 1.01 18.15
C MET A 181 -4.20 1.74 16.86
N GLY A 182 -5.47 2.09 16.62
CA GLY A 182 -5.95 2.78 15.45
C GLY A 182 -7.29 2.25 14.97
N ASN A 183 -7.68 2.58 13.74
CA ASN A 183 -8.84 2.03 13.07
C ASN A 183 -8.61 1.95 11.56
N SER A 184 -9.59 1.47 10.81
CA SER A 184 -9.50 1.32 9.34
C SER A 184 -9.41 2.65 8.59
N THR A 185 -9.85 3.76 9.19
CA THR A 185 -9.85 5.08 8.55
C THR A 185 -8.48 5.74 8.60
N ILE A 186 -7.81 5.71 9.77
CA ILE A 186 -6.54 6.41 10.01
C ILE A 186 -5.32 5.48 9.95
N GLY A 187 -5.56 4.17 9.80
CA GLY A 187 -4.53 3.15 9.91
C GLY A 187 -4.23 2.76 11.36
N TYR A 188 -3.12 2.05 11.55
CA TYR A 188 -2.75 1.48 12.83
C TYR A 188 -1.30 1.72 13.17
N LYS A 189 -1.01 1.97 14.45
CA LYS A 189 0.33 1.86 15.01
C LYS A 189 0.45 0.56 15.79
N THR A 190 1.59 -0.10 15.64
CA THR A 190 1.89 -1.36 16.31
C THR A 190 3.16 -1.26 17.14
N GLY A 191 3.20 -2.02 18.21
CA GLY A 191 4.37 -2.12 19.06
C GLY A 191 4.50 -3.49 19.69
N ARG A 192 5.65 -3.74 20.29
CA ARG A 192 5.97 -5.00 20.96
C ARG A 192 6.13 -4.76 22.46
N ILE A 193 5.53 -5.62 23.29
CA ILE A 193 5.79 -5.71 24.74
C ILE A 193 6.41 -7.05 25.07
N ILE A 194 7.19 -7.08 26.13
CA ILE A 194 7.85 -8.29 26.64
C ILE A 194 7.49 -8.41 28.10
N VAL A 195 6.76 -9.47 28.44
CA VAL A 195 6.45 -9.89 29.81
C VAL A 195 7.54 -10.85 30.23
N LYS A 196 8.10 -10.67 31.45
CA LYS A 196 9.24 -11.46 31.95
C LYS A 196 8.83 -12.41 33.08
#